data_edaea338639371b2651f5684aded79af
#
_entry.id   edaea338639371b2651f5684aded79af
#
_cell.length_a   1.000
_cell.length_b   1.000
_cell.length_c   1.000
_cell.angle_alpha   90.00
_cell.angle_beta   90.00
_cell.angle_gamma   90.00
#
_symmetry.space_group_name_H-M   'P 1'
#
loop_
_entity.id
_entity.type
_entity.pdbx_description
1 polymer ?
#
loop_
_entity_poly.entity_id
_entity_poly.type
_entity_poly.pdbx_seq_one_letter_code
_entity_poly.pdbx_strand_id
1 'polypeptide(L)'
;MFNFKKLFYKTSLYSQAGQDLFAYELFGLNGTYIDIGAGDPIRGNNCYLLETNYNWRGFSVDFGDSNEDIRQNLKSRWLKHPERKNKIYWSDAINFNYMQGVNENSLDKNIDFLSCDIDPQEKTLMALKKVILDGIKPKLICFETDFYREKKDYSLLAYNFLEPYNYKIGVKNVYSNLKKNKIFETWFLRNDVDFQTIDYSTWVKKF
;
A
#
# COMPACT_ATOMS: atom_id res chain seq x y z
N MET A 1 19.32 15.80 -19.42
CA MET A 1 19.15 14.43 -18.88
C MET A 1 19.02 14.56 -17.37
N PHE A 2 17.81 14.53 -16.86
CA PHE A 2 17.57 14.66 -15.41
C PHE A 2 18.16 13.45 -14.69
N ASN A 3 18.96 13.70 -13.65
CA ASN A 3 19.64 12.65 -12.90
C ASN A 3 18.67 12.08 -11.85
N PHE A 4 17.81 11.16 -12.28
CA PHE A 4 16.81 10.48 -11.48
C PHE A 4 17.39 9.83 -10.22
N LYS A 5 18.65 9.38 -10.23
CA LYS A 5 19.32 8.79 -9.06
C LYS A 5 19.32 9.67 -7.81
N LYS A 6 19.38 11.00 -7.94
CA LYS A 6 19.38 11.94 -6.81
C LYS A 6 18.00 12.18 -6.20
N LEU A 7 16.94 12.03 -6.99
CA LEU A 7 15.56 12.18 -6.54
C LEU A 7 15.14 10.97 -5.69
N PHE A 8 15.51 9.77 -6.12
CA PHE A 8 15.18 8.51 -5.43
C PHE A 8 15.84 8.37 -4.06
N TYR A 9 17.07 8.79 -3.88
CA TYR A 9 17.74 8.75 -2.58
C TYR A 9 17.12 9.66 -1.51
N LYS A 10 16.45 10.74 -1.89
CA LYS A 10 15.75 11.65 -0.97
C LYS A 10 14.30 11.24 -0.71
N THR A 11 13.68 10.49 -1.59
CA THR A 11 12.25 10.16 -1.55
C THR A 11 11.95 8.82 -0.87
N SER A 12 12.93 7.94 -0.73
CA SER A 12 12.78 6.66 -0.02
C SER A 12 12.54 6.78 1.50
N LEU A 13 12.31 7.99 2.00
CA LEU A 13 12.15 8.26 3.44
C LEU A 13 10.70 8.19 3.93
N TYR A 14 9.72 8.09 3.05
CA TYR A 14 8.30 8.12 3.45
C TYR A 14 7.73 6.73 3.63
N SER A 15 7.87 5.86 2.65
CA SER A 15 7.40 4.47 2.74
C SER A 15 8.39 3.54 3.45
N GLN A 16 7.90 2.39 3.91
CA GLN A 16 8.71 1.45 4.69
C GLN A 16 9.69 0.62 3.84
N ALA A 17 9.39 0.41 2.55
CA ALA A 17 10.18 -0.43 1.65
C ALA A 17 10.27 0.11 0.21
N GLY A 18 9.86 1.37 -0.02
CA GLY A 18 9.83 1.96 -1.35
C GLY A 18 8.62 1.57 -2.18
N GLN A 19 7.51 1.23 -1.53
CA GLN A 19 6.23 0.89 -2.17
C GLN A 19 5.75 2.02 -3.09
N ASP A 20 5.84 3.26 -2.62
CA ASP A 20 5.53 4.49 -3.35
C ASP A 20 6.38 4.66 -4.61
N LEU A 21 7.69 4.42 -4.50
CA LEU A 21 8.61 4.52 -5.66
C LEU A 21 8.35 3.41 -6.67
N PHE A 22 8.08 2.19 -6.19
CA PHE A 22 7.76 1.07 -7.07
C PHE A 22 6.45 1.32 -7.83
N ALA A 23 5.41 1.82 -7.16
CA ALA A 23 4.16 2.20 -7.79
C ALA A 23 4.38 3.30 -8.84
N TYR A 24 5.18 4.31 -8.52
CA TYR A 24 5.54 5.37 -9.48
C TYR A 24 6.36 4.85 -10.66
N GLU A 25 7.31 3.92 -10.46
CA GLU A 25 8.09 3.31 -11.56
C GLU A 25 7.19 2.58 -12.54
N LEU A 26 6.13 1.92 -12.04
CA LEU A 26 5.20 1.17 -12.88
C LEU A 26 4.17 2.04 -13.60
N PHE A 27 3.64 3.06 -12.93
CA PHE A 27 2.43 3.75 -13.41
C PHE A 27 2.62 5.25 -13.66
N GLY A 28 3.73 5.83 -13.24
CA GLY A 28 4.07 7.23 -13.51
C GLY A 28 3.25 8.24 -12.71
N LEU A 29 2.93 9.37 -13.36
CA LEU A 29 2.15 10.47 -12.79
C LEU A 29 0.64 10.20 -12.87
N ASN A 30 -0.14 10.88 -11.99
CA ASN A 30 -1.60 10.91 -12.03
C ASN A 30 -2.26 9.54 -11.80
N GLY A 31 -1.60 8.63 -11.09
CA GLY A 31 -2.15 7.33 -10.73
C GLY A 31 -3.24 7.42 -9.65
N THR A 32 -3.77 6.25 -9.30
CA THR A 32 -4.82 6.11 -8.27
C THR A 32 -4.43 5.10 -7.21
N TYR A 33 -4.85 5.35 -5.95
CA TYR A 33 -4.52 4.46 -4.85
C TYR A 33 -5.65 4.25 -3.83
N ILE A 34 -5.56 3.13 -3.13
CA ILE A 34 -6.23 2.87 -1.85
C ILE A 34 -5.16 2.49 -0.83
N ASP A 35 -5.19 3.11 0.35
CA ASP A 35 -4.22 2.89 1.42
C ASP A 35 -4.94 2.39 2.68
N ILE A 36 -4.73 1.12 3.01
CA ILE A 36 -5.35 0.45 4.15
C ILE A 36 -4.31 0.32 5.27
N GLY A 37 -4.62 0.90 6.44
CA GLY A 37 -3.68 1.02 7.53
C GLY A 37 -2.69 2.16 7.31
N ALA A 38 -3.21 3.33 6.92
CA ALA A 38 -2.40 4.46 6.51
C ALA A 38 -1.48 5.03 7.61
N GLY A 39 -1.83 4.83 8.89
CA GLY A 39 -1.02 5.22 10.04
C GLY A 39 -0.69 6.72 10.07
N ASP A 40 0.58 7.03 10.22
CA ASP A 40 1.08 8.41 10.21
C ASP A 40 0.88 9.07 8.84
N PRO A 41 0.49 10.37 8.78
CA PRO A 41 0.25 11.06 7.51
C PRO A 41 1.49 11.17 6.61
N ILE A 42 2.70 11.02 7.16
CA ILE A 42 3.98 11.20 6.44
C ILE A 42 4.91 10.00 6.61
N ARG A 43 5.19 9.62 7.88
CA ARG A 43 6.24 8.63 8.20
C ARG A 43 5.72 7.20 8.05
N GLY A 44 6.43 6.40 7.27
CA GLY A 44 6.00 5.04 6.95
C GLY A 44 4.75 5.00 6.06
N ASN A 45 4.33 6.14 5.50
CA ASN A 45 3.13 6.23 4.69
C ASN A 45 3.45 5.90 3.23
N ASN A 46 2.78 4.89 2.70
CA ASN A 46 3.05 4.37 1.35
C ASN A 46 2.48 5.23 0.22
N CYS A 47 1.64 6.22 0.55
CA CYS A 47 0.95 7.05 -0.44
C CYS A 47 1.27 8.55 -0.33
N TYR A 48 1.98 9.00 0.72
CA TYR A 48 2.32 10.41 0.90
C TYR A 48 3.05 11.00 -0.32
N LEU A 49 4.14 10.37 -0.74
CA LEU A 49 4.93 10.84 -1.89
C LEU A 49 4.12 10.83 -3.20
N LEU A 50 3.32 9.79 -3.40
CA LEU A 50 2.47 9.65 -4.60
C LEU A 50 1.48 10.80 -4.70
N GLU A 51 0.82 11.12 -3.58
CA GLU A 51 -0.15 12.21 -3.51
C GLU A 51 0.51 13.58 -3.68
N THR A 52 1.57 13.87 -2.92
CA THR A 52 2.12 15.23 -2.82
C THR A 52 3.03 15.62 -3.99
N ASN A 53 3.75 14.65 -4.58
CA ASN A 53 4.75 14.90 -5.59
C ASN A 53 4.36 14.42 -6.98
N TYR A 54 3.50 13.41 -7.08
CA TYR A 54 3.18 12.75 -8.35
C TYR A 54 1.72 12.90 -8.78
N ASN A 55 0.96 13.75 -8.06
CA ASN A 55 -0.45 14.07 -8.36
C ASN A 55 -1.36 12.83 -8.40
N TRP A 56 -1.10 11.86 -7.52
CA TRP A 56 -1.96 10.69 -7.40
C TRP A 56 -3.22 11.02 -6.60
N ARG A 57 -4.32 10.38 -6.94
CA ARG A 57 -5.61 10.51 -6.28
C ARG A 57 -6.00 9.20 -5.63
N GLY A 58 -6.65 9.28 -4.49
CA GLY A 58 -7.04 8.08 -3.80
C GLY A 58 -7.77 8.37 -2.50
N PHE A 59 -7.81 7.38 -1.65
CA PHE A 59 -8.25 7.54 -0.27
C PHE A 59 -7.54 6.54 0.64
N SER A 60 -7.54 6.86 1.92
CA SER A 60 -7.00 6.01 2.96
C SER A 60 -8.11 5.50 3.88
N VAL A 61 -7.95 4.30 4.44
CA VAL A 61 -8.82 3.72 5.45
C VAL A 61 -7.97 3.33 6.64
N ASP A 62 -8.29 3.85 7.82
CA ASP A 62 -7.56 3.56 9.05
C ASP A 62 -8.53 3.56 10.23
N PHE A 63 -8.40 2.59 11.12
CA PHE A 63 -9.17 2.57 12.35
C PHE A 63 -8.57 3.53 13.40
N GLY A 64 -7.30 3.85 13.27
CA GLY A 64 -6.49 4.57 14.25
C GLY A 64 -5.93 3.62 15.29
N ASP A 65 -6.56 3.57 16.45
CA ASP A 65 -6.18 2.69 17.55
C ASP A 65 -7.40 2.34 18.40
N SER A 66 -7.37 1.25 19.13
CA SER A 66 -8.36 0.91 20.14
C SER A 66 -8.29 1.87 21.35
N ASN A 67 -7.12 2.42 21.64
CA ASN A 67 -6.95 3.50 22.61
C ASN A 67 -7.39 4.82 21.98
N GLU A 68 -8.38 5.47 22.59
CA GLU A 68 -8.99 6.69 22.08
C GLU A 68 -7.99 7.86 22.02
N ASP A 69 -7.08 8.00 23.00
CA ASP A 69 -6.10 9.09 23.02
C ASP A 69 -5.10 8.96 21.86
N ILE A 70 -4.64 7.72 21.58
CA ILE A 70 -3.76 7.44 20.45
C ILE A 70 -4.50 7.75 19.14
N ARG A 71 -5.75 7.33 19.01
CA ARG A 71 -6.58 7.60 17.83
C ARG A 71 -6.81 9.09 17.61
N GLN A 72 -7.14 9.86 18.64
CA GLN A 72 -7.31 11.30 18.54
C GLN A 72 -6.01 12.02 18.20
N ASN A 73 -4.88 11.58 18.77
CA ASN A 73 -3.57 12.09 18.41
C ASN A 73 -3.27 11.86 16.92
N LEU A 74 -3.53 10.68 16.40
CA LEU A 74 -3.33 10.36 15.00
C LEU A 74 -4.22 11.23 14.09
N LYS A 75 -5.51 11.37 14.40
CA LYS A 75 -6.43 12.27 13.69
C LYS A 75 -5.93 13.70 13.69
N SER A 76 -5.46 14.19 14.85
CA SER A 76 -4.90 15.52 14.99
C SER A 76 -3.65 15.73 14.13
N ARG A 77 -2.81 14.70 13.97
CA ARG A 77 -1.64 14.76 13.06
C ARG A 77 -2.08 14.88 11.60
N TRP A 78 -3.05 14.10 11.14
CA TRP A 78 -3.59 14.23 9.78
C TRP A 78 -4.13 15.62 9.50
N LEU A 79 -4.84 16.25 10.43
CA LEU A 79 -5.36 17.61 10.28
C LEU A 79 -4.26 18.70 10.16
N LYS A 80 -3.04 18.42 10.64
CA LYS A 80 -1.89 19.34 10.52
C LYS A 80 -1.18 19.28 9.17
N HIS A 81 -1.62 18.39 8.28
CA HIS A 81 -1.01 18.16 6.97
C HIS A 81 -1.99 18.46 5.83
N PRO A 82 -2.28 19.77 5.57
CA PRO A 82 -3.23 20.19 4.53
C PRO A 82 -2.76 19.88 3.12
N GLU A 83 -1.49 19.50 2.94
CA GLU A 83 -0.96 18.96 1.70
C GLU A 83 -1.55 17.58 1.35
N ARG A 84 -2.04 16.82 2.35
CA ARG A 84 -2.79 15.58 2.17
C ARG A 84 -4.23 15.91 1.77
N LYS A 85 -4.47 15.98 0.46
CA LYS A 85 -5.77 16.39 -0.11
C LYS A 85 -6.77 15.24 -0.23
N ASN A 86 -6.26 14.01 -0.29
CA ASN A 86 -7.09 12.82 -0.42
C ASN A 86 -7.74 12.44 0.92
N LYS A 87 -8.95 11.94 0.86
CA LYS A 87 -9.76 11.64 2.03
C LYS A 87 -9.19 10.48 2.84
N ILE A 88 -9.20 10.60 4.16
CA ILE A 88 -9.02 9.46 5.07
C ILE A 88 -10.37 9.11 5.73
N TYR A 89 -10.71 7.83 5.72
CA TYR A 89 -11.86 7.27 6.41
C TYR A 89 -11.40 6.60 7.69
N TRP A 90 -11.85 7.12 8.82
CA TRP A 90 -11.58 6.54 10.15
C TRP A 90 -12.54 5.39 10.41
N SER A 91 -12.25 4.24 9.86
CA SER A 91 -13.12 3.05 9.85
C SER A 91 -12.34 1.76 9.92
N ASP A 92 -13.00 0.71 10.41
CA ASP A 92 -12.47 -0.65 10.32
C ASP A 92 -12.42 -1.12 8.86
N ALA A 93 -11.22 -1.42 8.38
CA ALA A 93 -10.95 -1.80 7.01
C ALA A 93 -11.68 -3.09 6.57
N ILE A 94 -11.98 -4.00 7.51
CA ILE A 94 -12.69 -5.25 7.21
C ILE A 94 -14.17 -4.99 6.90
N ASN A 95 -14.75 -3.94 7.52
CA ASN A 95 -16.16 -3.60 7.41
C ASN A 95 -16.43 -2.41 6.47
N PHE A 96 -15.37 -1.75 5.98
CA PHE A 96 -15.49 -0.59 5.10
C PHE A 96 -16.10 -0.96 3.74
N ASN A 97 -16.95 -0.10 3.21
CA ASN A 97 -17.50 -0.24 1.86
C ASN A 97 -16.58 0.42 0.83
N TYR A 98 -15.70 -0.36 0.23
CA TYR A 98 -14.69 0.16 -0.72
C TYR A 98 -15.31 0.72 -1.99
N MET A 99 -16.44 0.17 -2.48
CA MET A 99 -17.15 0.73 -3.64
C MET A 99 -17.73 2.11 -3.33
N GLN A 100 -18.22 2.33 -2.12
CA GLN A 100 -18.66 3.67 -1.70
C GLN A 100 -17.45 4.62 -1.68
N GLY A 101 -16.30 4.20 -1.12
CA GLY A 101 -15.08 5.00 -1.13
C GLY A 101 -14.62 5.37 -2.55
N VAL A 102 -14.64 4.42 -3.48
CA VAL A 102 -14.33 4.66 -4.90
C VAL A 102 -15.27 5.70 -5.52
N ASN A 103 -16.58 5.55 -5.32
CA ASN A 103 -17.58 6.47 -5.88
C ASN A 103 -17.45 7.89 -5.28
N GLU A 104 -17.30 8.02 -3.96
CA GLU A 104 -17.18 9.31 -3.27
C GLU A 104 -15.92 10.08 -3.69
N ASN A 105 -14.85 9.38 -4.07
CA ASN A 105 -13.61 10.00 -4.54
C ASN A 105 -13.50 10.08 -6.07
N SER A 106 -14.58 9.78 -6.79
CA SER A 106 -14.65 9.80 -8.26
C SER A 106 -13.50 9.00 -8.90
N LEU A 107 -13.25 7.82 -8.38
CA LEU A 107 -12.25 6.88 -8.90
C LEU A 107 -12.91 5.80 -9.76
N ASP A 108 -12.09 5.14 -10.60
CA ASP A 108 -12.47 3.89 -11.25
C ASP A 108 -12.18 2.71 -10.29
N LYS A 109 -12.87 1.59 -10.49
CA LYS A 109 -12.58 0.34 -9.76
C LYS A 109 -11.24 -0.29 -10.13
N ASN A 110 -10.65 0.09 -11.27
CA ASN A 110 -9.30 -0.31 -11.67
C ASN A 110 -8.30 0.67 -11.04
N ILE A 111 -7.94 0.41 -9.80
CA ILE A 111 -6.98 1.22 -9.04
C ILE A 111 -5.56 0.82 -9.43
N ASP A 112 -4.64 1.79 -9.53
CA ASP A 112 -3.25 1.48 -9.85
C ASP A 112 -2.52 0.82 -8.67
N PHE A 113 -2.76 1.30 -7.43
CA PHE A 113 -2.03 0.84 -6.26
C PHE A 113 -2.94 0.61 -5.04
N LEU A 114 -2.82 -0.56 -4.41
CA LEU A 114 -3.37 -0.89 -3.09
C LEU A 114 -2.21 -1.14 -2.12
N SER A 115 -2.12 -0.32 -1.08
CA SER A 115 -1.33 -0.59 0.13
C SER A 115 -2.24 -1.28 1.13
N CYS A 116 -1.80 -2.40 1.72
CA CYS A 116 -2.60 -3.17 2.66
C CYS A 116 -1.73 -3.65 3.83
N ASP A 117 -1.82 -2.94 4.96
CA ASP A 117 -0.95 -3.09 6.14
C ASP A 117 -1.75 -2.74 7.40
N ILE A 118 -2.35 -3.75 8.05
CA ILE A 118 -3.01 -3.62 9.35
C ILE A 118 -2.67 -4.79 10.26
N ASP A 119 -2.57 -4.53 11.55
CA ASP A 119 -2.36 -5.57 12.55
C ASP A 119 -3.68 -6.19 13.08
N PRO A 120 -3.74 -7.49 13.34
CA PRO A 120 -2.79 -8.54 12.95
C PRO A 120 -2.95 -8.96 11.48
N GLN A 121 -1.98 -9.72 10.93
CA GLN A 121 -1.92 -10.12 9.51
C GLN A 121 -3.16 -10.87 9.01
N GLU A 122 -3.87 -11.55 9.88
CA GLU A 122 -5.16 -12.14 9.53
C GLU A 122 -6.16 -11.08 9.09
N LYS A 123 -6.18 -9.92 9.77
CA LYS A 123 -7.05 -8.80 9.40
C LYS A 123 -6.59 -8.14 8.09
N THR A 124 -5.29 -8.04 7.86
CA THR A 124 -4.76 -7.59 6.56
C THR A 124 -5.28 -8.46 5.42
N LEU A 125 -5.24 -9.80 5.59
CA LEU A 125 -5.79 -10.72 4.60
C LEU A 125 -7.31 -10.58 4.44
N MET A 126 -8.05 -10.35 5.52
CA MET A 126 -9.50 -10.12 5.46
C MET A 126 -9.82 -8.82 4.71
N ALA A 127 -9.09 -7.74 4.98
CA ALA A 127 -9.26 -6.46 4.29
C ALA A 127 -8.93 -6.58 2.79
N LEU A 128 -7.84 -7.26 2.43
CA LEU A 128 -7.50 -7.56 1.04
C LEU A 128 -8.65 -8.31 0.33
N LYS A 129 -9.16 -9.38 0.96
CA LYS A 129 -10.29 -10.14 0.41
C LYS A 129 -11.52 -9.27 0.22
N LYS A 130 -11.82 -8.40 1.19
CA LYS A 130 -12.96 -7.48 1.11
C LYS A 130 -12.85 -6.53 -0.08
N VAL A 131 -11.67 -5.93 -0.31
CA VAL A 131 -11.43 -5.05 -1.48
C VAL A 131 -11.72 -5.78 -2.80
N ILE A 132 -11.17 -6.99 -2.96
CA ILE A 132 -11.33 -7.76 -4.21
C ILE A 132 -12.79 -8.21 -4.39
N LEU A 133 -13.45 -8.67 -3.32
CA LEU A 133 -14.85 -9.11 -3.36
C LEU A 133 -15.83 -7.95 -3.58
N ASP A 134 -15.48 -6.74 -3.15
CA ASP A 134 -16.23 -5.52 -3.49
C ASP A 134 -16.06 -5.12 -4.97
N GLY A 135 -15.30 -5.86 -5.76
CA GLY A 135 -15.10 -5.66 -7.19
C GLY A 135 -14.01 -4.65 -7.56
N ILE A 136 -13.22 -4.20 -6.60
CA ILE A 136 -12.05 -3.34 -6.85
C ILE A 136 -10.94 -4.20 -7.47
N LYS A 137 -10.23 -3.64 -8.44
CA LYS A 137 -9.21 -4.36 -9.23
C LYS A 137 -7.88 -3.60 -9.23
N PRO A 138 -7.11 -3.62 -8.14
CA PRO A 138 -5.79 -2.98 -8.10
C PRO A 138 -4.86 -3.61 -9.13
N LYS A 139 -3.98 -2.79 -9.74
CA LYS A 139 -2.91 -3.31 -10.62
C LYS A 139 -1.72 -3.80 -9.83
N LEU A 140 -1.37 -3.08 -8.76
CA LEU A 140 -0.33 -3.43 -7.78
C LEU A 140 -0.97 -3.53 -6.39
N ILE A 141 -0.62 -4.57 -5.65
CA ILE A 141 -1.00 -4.76 -4.25
C ILE A 141 0.29 -4.98 -3.44
N CYS A 142 0.62 -4.03 -2.55
CA CYS A 142 1.64 -4.23 -1.53
C CYS A 142 0.95 -4.77 -0.27
N PHE A 143 1.28 -6.01 0.08
CA PHE A 143 0.60 -6.76 1.13
C PHE A 143 1.56 -7.11 2.25
N GLU A 144 1.30 -6.59 3.46
CA GLU A 144 2.07 -6.91 4.64
C GLU A 144 1.79 -8.35 5.10
N THR A 145 2.84 -9.10 5.30
CA THR A 145 2.80 -10.50 5.74
C THR A 145 3.34 -10.69 7.14
N ASP A 146 4.19 -9.77 7.59
CA ASP A 146 4.95 -9.85 8.85
C ASP A 146 5.50 -11.26 9.15
N PHE A 147 5.98 -11.94 8.13
CA PHE A 147 6.45 -13.33 8.20
C PHE A 147 7.44 -13.59 9.34
N TYR A 148 8.12 -12.54 9.77
CA TYR A 148 9.05 -12.63 10.90
C TYR A 148 8.38 -12.70 12.28
N ARG A 149 7.10 -12.34 12.39
CA ARG A 149 6.33 -12.37 13.66
C ARG A 149 5.54 -13.66 13.80
N GLU A 150 4.93 -14.12 12.73
CA GLU A 150 4.04 -15.26 12.73
C GLU A 150 4.62 -16.41 11.90
N LYS A 151 4.41 -17.65 12.35
CA LYS A 151 4.82 -18.85 11.60
C LYS A 151 3.90 -19.18 10.43
N LYS A 152 2.82 -18.44 10.24
CA LYS A 152 1.83 -18.65 9.19
C LYS A 152 2.23 -17.87 7.92
N ASP A 153 2.22 -18.56 6.79
CA ASP A 153 2.56 -17.94 5.52
C ASP A 153 1.36 -17.21 4.91
N TYR A 154 1.17 -15.96 5.31
CA TYR A 154 0.11 -15.10 4.78
C TYR A 154 0.36 -14.71 3.32
N SER A 155 1.60 -14.74 2.83
CA SER A 155 1.92 -14.54 1.41
C SER A 155 1.29 -15.62 0.54
N LEU A 156 1.44 -16.89 0.94
CA LEU A 156 0.84 -18.03 0.23
C LEU A 156 -0.70 -17.98 0.32
N LEU A 157 -1.25 -17.62 1.47
CA LEU A 157 -2.70 -17.50 1.63
C LEU A 157 -3.29 -16.40 0.77
N ALA A 158 -2.61 -15.24 0.68
CA ALA A 158 -3.00 -14.14 -0.19
C ALA A 158 -2.87 -14.54 -1.67
N TYR A 159 -1.77 -15.20 -2.07
CA TYR A 159 -1.59 -15.70 -3.42
C TYR A 159 -2.70 -16.66 -3.85
N ASN A 160 -2.98 -17.68 -3.05
CA ASN A 160 -4.02 -18.68 -3.35
C ASN A 160 -5.42 -18.04 -3.49
N PHE A 161 -5.67 -16.93 -2.77
CA PHE A 161 -6.90 -16.17 -2.95
C PHE A 161 -6.88 -15.31 -4.21
N LEU A 162 -5.76 -14.67 -4.53
CA LEU A 162 -5.63 -13.70 -5.62
C LEU A 162 -5.48 -14.33 -7.00
N GLU A 163 -4.90 -15.55 -7.11
CA GLU A 163 -4.64 -16.21 -8.37
C GLU A 163 -5.91 -16.35 -9.25
N PRO A 164 -7.08 -16.79 -8.72
CA PRO A 164 -8.31 -16.86 -9.51
C PRO A 164 -8.81 -15.50 -10.02
N TYR A 165 -8.34 -14.41 -9.43
CA TYR A 165 -8.65 -13.03 -9.84
C TYR A 165 -7.60 -12.42 -10.79
N ASN A 166 -6.75 -13.27 -11.40
CA ASN A 166 -5.71 -12.90 -12.35
C ASN A 166 -4.55 -12.09 -11.77
N TYR A 167 -4.08 -12.44 -10.58
CA TYR A 167 -2.87 -11.87 -9.98
C TYR A 167 -1.73 -12.90 -9.96
N LYS A 168 -0.51 -12.36 -10.03
CA LYS A 168 0.75 -13.08 -9.86
C LYS A 168 1.59 -12.41 -8.76
N ILE A 169 2.55 -13.14 -8.22
CA ILE A 169 3.58 -12.52 -7.37
C ILE A 169 4.50 -11.68 -8.28
N GLY A 170 4.56 -10.37 -8.02
CA GLY A 170 5.46 -9.45 -8.70
C GLY A 170 6.80 -9.33 -8.00
N VAL A 171 6.79 -9.03 -6.71
CA VAL A 171 8.00 -8.90 -5.89
C VAL A 171 7.86 -9.75 -4.64
N LYS A 172 8.84 -10.62 -4.42
CA LYS A 172 8.94 -11.46 -3.22
C LYS A 172 10.08 -11.00 -2.32
N ASN A 173 10.05 -11.45 -1.08
CA ASN A 173 11.07 -11.19 -0.08
C ASN A 173 11.29 -9.68 0.18
N VAL A 174 10.23 -8.91 0.31
CA VAL A 174 10.32 -7.49 0.59
C VAL A 174 10.77 -7.25 2.03
N TYR A 175 11.81 -6.44 2.20
CA TYR A 175 12.38 -6.11 3.50
C TYR A 175 12.04 -4.68 3.88
N SER A 176 11.70 -4.46 5.15
CA SER A 176 11.54 -3.12 5.68
C SER A 176 12.89 -2.41 5.80
N ASN A 177 12.95 -1.15 5.42
CA ASN A 177 14.11 -0.28 5.65
C ASN A 177 14.45 -0.13 7.15
N LEU A 178 13.44 -0.24 8.00
CA LEU A 178 13.56 -0.11 9.46
C LEU A 178 13.96 -1.42 10.14
N LYS A 179 13.69 -2.57 9.51
CA LYS A 179 13.93 -3.89 10.08
C LYS A 179 14.77 -4.72 9.12
N LYS A 180 16.05 -4.34 8.98
CA LYS A 180 17.02 -5.03 8.10
C LYS A 180 16.93 -6.55 8.23
N ASN A 181 16.84 -7.23 7.08
CA ASN A 181 16.80 -8.70 6.93
C ASN A 181 15.52 -9.40 7.44
N LYS A 182 14.44 -8.69 7.69
CA LYS A 182 13.15 -9.30 8.00
C LYS A 182 12.18 -9.12 6.84
N ILE A 183 11.79 -10.24 6.23
CA ILE A 183 10.76 -10.26 5.19
C ILE A 183 9.44 -9.84 5.85
N PHE A 184 8.81 -8.79 5.32
CA PHE A 184 7.58 -8.28 5.90
C PHE A 184 6.45 -8.09 4.88
N GLU A 185 6.75 -8.02 3.57
CA GLU A 185 5.74 -7.89 2.53
C GLU A 185 5.97 -8.83 1.35
N THR A 186 4.89 -9.05 0.60
CA THR A 186 4.87 -9.61 -0.76
C THR A 186 4.04 -8.69 -1.63
N TRP A 187 4.54 -8.34 -2.83
CA TRP A 187 3.82 -7.49 -3.77
C TRP A 187 3.24 -8.32 -4.90
N PHE A 188 1.95 -8.18 -5.13
CA PHE A 188 1.23 -8.86 -6.19
C PHE A 188 0.93 -7.90 -7.33
N LEU A 189 0.99 -8.40 -8.54
CA LEU A 189 0.65 -7.66 -9.75
C LEU A 189 -0.47 -8.38 -10.50
N ARG A 190 -1.41 -7.61 -11.02
CA ARG A 190 -2.40 -8.14 -11.95
C ARG A 190 -1.72 -8.60 -13.24
N ASN A 191 -2.19 -9.69 -13.85
CA ASN A 191 -1.49 -10.35 -14.96
C ASN A 191 -1.35 -9.50 -16.23
N ASP A 192 -2.20 -8.47 -16.40
CA ASP A 192 -2.10 -7.50 -17.50
C ASP A 192 -0.99 -6.44 -17.30
N VAL A 193 -0.36 -6.39 -16.14
CA VAL A 193 0.83 -5.55 -15.91
C VAL A 193 2.06 -6.31 -16.44
N ASP A 194 2.73 -5.72 -17.43
CA ASP A 194 3.95 -6.29 -18.01
C ASP A 194 5.13 -6.14 -17.02
N PHE A 195 5.30 -7.16 -16.20
CA PHE A 195 6.35 -7.22 -15.19
C PHE A 195 6.76 -8.66 -14.91
N GLN A 196 8.07 -8.91 -14.88
CA GLN A 196 8.63 -10.22 -14.50
C GLN A 196 8.81 -10.29 -12.98
N THR A 197 8.44 -11.41 -12.38
CA THR A 197 8.65 -11.64 -10.94
C THR A 197 10.12 -11.46 -10.56
N ILE A 198 10.35 -10.65 -9.54
CA ILE A 198 11.70 -10.39 -9.02
C ILE A 198 11.79 -10.66 -7.52
N ASP A 199 13.02 -10.89 -7.04
CA ASP A 199 13.36 -10.77 -5.64
C ASP A 199 13.60 -9.30 -5.28
N TYR A 200 13.11 -8.86 -4.14
CA TYR A 200 13.23 -7.46 -3.68
C TYR A 200 14.67 -6.95 -3.71
N SER A 201 15.64 -7.81 -3.33
CA SER A 201 17.05 -7.44 -3.34
C SER A 201 17.59 -7.06 -4.73
N THR A 202 16.97 -7.57 -5.80
CA THR A 202 17.36 -7.23 -7.18
C THR A 202 16.76 -5.92 -7.64
N TRP A 203 15.59 -5.53 -7.12
CA TRP A 203 14.99 -4.24 -7.39
C TRP A 203 15.71 -3.11 -6.65
N VAL A 204 15.97 -3.27 -5.36
CA VAL A 204 16.65 -2.27 -4.52
C VAL A 204 18.06 -1.94 -5.02
N LYS A 205 18.77 -2.91 -5.62
CA LYS A 205 20.09 -2.69 -6.22
C LYS A 205 20.08 -1.73 -7.43
N LYS A 206 18.90 -1.46 -8.02
CA LYS A 206 18.79 -0.49 -9.12
C LYS A 206 18.93 0.97 -8.64
N PHE A 207 18.70 1.21 -7.36
CA PHE A 207 18.69 2.51 -6.71
C PHE A 207 19.79 2.59 -5.64
#